data_9da10579776fc9f19bef85c46e8d4cf7
#
_entry.id   9da10579776fc9f19bef85c46e8d4cf7
#
_cell.length_a   1.000
_cell.length_b   1.000
_cell.length_c   1.000
_cell.angle_alpha   90.00
_cell.angle_beta   90.00
_cell.angle_gamma   90.00
#
_symmetry.space_group_name_H-M   'P 1'
#
loop_
_entity.id
_entity.type
_entity.pdbx_description
1 polymer ?
#
loop_
_entity_poly.entity_id
_entity_poly.type
_entity_poly.pdbx_seq_one_letter_code
_entity_poly.pdbx_strand_id
1 'polypeptide(L)'
;MKKDIAVIYSSRTGNTQKVAEHLADALGASCHSVKDTAGVAEGADLCVGTWIDRGTADAAAKKYIESLRGRRVFIYGTLGAEPDSEHAEKCIANIRALFDPSNEILGAILVQGAIDPMLIEMFKSMPKDNVHAFTEENAARYAAAASHPDDADFAQVIAAAKEALA
;
A
#
# COMPACT_ATOMS: atom_id res chain seq x y z
N MET A 1 -3.90 25.62 -13.89
CA MET A 1 -4.83 24.48 -14.04
C MET A 1 -4.51 23.42 -13.00
N LYS A 2 -5.53 22.89 -12.37
CA LYS A 2 -5.36 21.78 -11.45
C LYS A 2 -4.96 20.53 -12.25
N LYS A 3 -3.87 19.90 -11.86
CA LYS A 3 -3.40 18.69 -12.52
C LYS A 3 -4.29 17.50 -12.17
N ASP A 4 -4.55 16.63 -13.12
CA ASP A 4 -5.31 15.42 -12.84
C ASP A 4 -4.53 14.49 -11.90
N ILE A 5 -5.25 13.85 -11.01
CA ILE A 5 -4.70 12.86 -10.08
C ILE A 5 -5.49 11.57 -10.26
N ALA A 6 -4.79 10.45 -10.32
CA ALA A 6 -5.40 9.13 -10.35
C ALA A 6 -4.87 8.29 -9.18
N VAL A 7 -5.78 7.68 -8.46
CA VAL A 7 -5.46 6.75 -7.37
C VAL A 7 -5.56 5.33 -7.93
N ILE A 8 -4.46 4.60 -7.83
CA ILE A 8 -4.34 3.23 -8.33
C ILE A 8 -4.10 2.31 -7.14
N TYR A 9 -4.73 1.15 -7.11
CA TYR A 9 -4.53 0.19 -6.02
C TYR A 9 -4.43 -1.24 -6.51
N SER A 10 -3.67 -2.04 -5.78
CA SER A 10 -3.72 -3.50 -5.76
C SER A 10 -4.12 -3.94 -4.36
N SER A 11 -5.16 -4.76 -4.26
CA SER A 11 -5.71 -5.19 -2.98
C SER A 11 -6.11 -6.66 -3.05
N ARG A 12 -5.78 -7.40 -1.99
CA ARG A 12 -6.17 -8.82 -1.87
C ARG A 12 -7.42 -8.99 -1.01
N THR A 13 -7.42 -8.38 0.18
CA THR A 13 -8.49 -8.56 1.17
C THR A 13 -9.36 -7.31 1.36
N GLY A 14 -9.07 -6.25 0.60
CA GLY A 14 -9.80 -5.00 0.63
C GLY A 14 -9.16 -3.88 1.44
N ASN A 15 -8.08 -4.12 2.17
CA ASN A 15 -7.43 -3.10 3.00
C ASN A 15 -6.89 -1.94 2.16
N THR A 16 -6.06 -2.24 1.17
CA THR A 16 -5.48 -1.22 0.29
C THR A 16 -6.57 -0.51 -0.53
N GLN A 17 -7.60 -1.25 -0.95
CA GLN A 17 -8.74 -0.67 -1.65
C GLN A 17 -9.50 0.35 -0.81
N LYS A 18 -9.72 0.08 0.47
CA LYS A 18 -10.35 1.04 1.40
C LYS A 18 -9.55 2.32 1.51
N VAL A 19 -8.23 2.20 1.65
CA VAL A 19 -7.33 3.37 1.67
C VAL A 19 -7.44 4.14 0.35
N ALA A 20 -7.42 3.44 -0.78
CA ALA A 20 -7.53 4.05 -2.11
C ALA A 20 -8.82 4.85 -2.28
N GLU A 21 -9.96 4.29 -1.87
CA GLU A 21 -11.27 4.94 -1.99
C GLU A 21 -11.36 6.20 -1.13
N HIS A 22 -10.88 6.15 0.12
CA HIS A 22 -10.81 7.32 0.99
C HIS A 22 -9.88 8.39 0.44
N LEU A 23 -8.72 7.98 -0.08
CA LEU A 23 -7.74 8.90 -0.67
C LEU A 23 -8.30 9.58 -1.92
N ALA A 24 -8.93 8.82 -2.81
CA ALA A 24 -9.52 9.35 -4.04
C ALA A 24 -10.63 10.37 -3.74
N ASP A 25 -11.51 10.06 -2.78
CA ASP A 25 -12.55 10.99 -2.32
C ASP A 25 -11.96 12.30 -1.81
N ALA A 26 -10.95 12.22 -0.96
CA ALA A 26 -10.33 13.40 -0.35
C ALA A 26 -9.58 14.27 -1.37
N LEU A 27 -9.03 13.67 -2.43
CA LEU A 27 -8.29 14.37 -3.48
C LEU A 27 -9.19 14.80 -4.67
N GLY A 28 -10.44 14.36 -4.72
CA GLY A 28 -11.30 14.54 -5.89
C GLY A 28 -10.70 13.85 -7.12
N ALA A 29 -10.10 12.69 -6.92
CA ALA A 29 -9.36 11.94 -7.94
C ALA A 29 -10.16 10.74 -8.45
N SER A 30 -9.82 10.24 -9.63
CA SER A 30 -10.30 8.94 -10.11
C SER A 30 -9.63 7.80 -9.32
N CYS A 31 -10.33 6.66 -9.22
CA CYS A 31 -9.82 5.49 -8.47
C CYS A 31 -9.90 4.24 -9.35
N HIS A 32 -8.78 3.54 -9.47
CA HIS A 32 -8.65 2.40 -10.38
C HIS A 32 -7.91 1.24 -9.73
N SER A 33 -8.37 0.01 -9.98
CA SER A 33 -7.56 -1.18 -9.73
C SER A 33 -6.39 -1.24 -10.73
N VAL A 34 -5.26 -1.80 -10.32
CA VAL A 34 -4.13 -2.07 -11.25
C VAL A 34 -4.52 -2.96 -12.44
N LYS A 35 -5.63 -3.67 -12.32
CA LYS A 35 -6.17 -4.54 -13.39
C LYS A 35 -7.02 -3.79 -14.42
N ASP A 36 -7.38 -2.55 -14.14
CA ASP A 36 -8.23 -1.72 -15.02
C ASP A 36 -7.79 -0.26 -14.96
N THR A 37 -6.70 0.04 -15.65
CA THR A 37 -6.07 1.36 -15.66
C THR A 37 -6.30 2.14 -16.98
N ALA A 38 -7.13 1.62 -17.86
CA ALA A 38 -7.39 2.24 -19.17
C ALA A 38 -7.98 3.66 -19.07
N GLY A 39 -8.75 3.94 -18.00
CA GLY A 39 -9.34 5.25 -17.75
C GLY A 39 -8.42 6.27 -17.08
N VAL A 40 -7.17 5.92 -16.80
CA VAL A 40 -6.21 6.84 -16.19
C VAL A 40 -5.77 7.88 -17.21
N ALA A 41 -5.95 9.17 -16.87
CA ALA A 41 -5.59 10.26 -17.78
C ALA A 41 -4.08 10.30 -18.03
N GLU A 42 -3.71 10.52 -19.26
CA GLU A 42 -2.30 10.72 -19.65
C GLU A 42 -1.76 11.96 -18.94
N GLY A 43 -0.58 11.85 -18.35
CA GLY A 43 0.06 12.95 -17.61
C GLY A 43 -0.47 13.21 -16.21
N ALA A 44 -1.47 12.46 -15.73
CA ALA A 44 -1.93 12.57 -14.35
C ALA A 44 -0.82 12.23 -13.35
N ASP A 45 -0.81 12.90 -12.21
CA ASP A 45 -0.03 12.47 -11.06
C ASP A 45 -0.69 11.21 -10.48
N LEU A 46 0.12 10.24 -10.07
CA LEU A 46 -0.38 8.94 -9.62
C LEU A 46 -0.17 8.78 -8.12
N CYS A 47 -1.20 8.26 -7.45
CA CYS A 47 -1.05 7.64 -6.14
C CYS A 47 -1.12 6.12 -6.35
N VAL A 48 -0.02 5.41 -6.16
CA VAL A 48 0.04 3.97 -6.43
C VAL A 48 0.07 3.21 -5.12
N GLY A 49 -0.92 2.36 -4.91
CA GLY A 49 -1.13 1.59 -3.70
C GLY A 49 -0.89 0.10 -3.86
N THR A 50 -0.27 -0.50 -2.86
CA THR A 50 0.05 -1.92 -2.80
C THR A 50 -0.18 -2.45 -1.40
N TRP A 51 -0.48 -3.74 -1.28
CA TRP A 51 -0.28 -4.45 -0.02
C TRP A 51 1.13 -5.06 -0.02
N ILE A 52 1.70 -5.22 1.18
CA ILE A 52 3.05 -5.75 1.29
C ILE A 52 3.01 -7.28 1.26
N ASP A 53 3.73 -7.84 0.31
CA ASP A 53 3.92 -9.27 0.12
C ASP A 53 5.41 -9.58 0.14
N ARG A 54 5.85 -10.32 1.13
CA ARG A 54 7.27 -10.74 1.29
C ARG A 54 8.25 -9.57 1.26
N GLY A 55 7.90 -8.48 1.92
CA GLY A 55 8.77 -7.32 2.08
C GLY A 55 8.80 -6.33 0.92
N THR A 56 7.93 -6.47 -0.07
CA THR A 56 7.84 -5.57 -1.22
C THR A 56 6.41 -5.46 -1.72
N ALA A 57 6.20 -4.79 -2.85
CA ALA A 57 4.90 -4.73 -3.49
C ALA A 57 4.41 -6.12 -3.91
N ASP A 58 3.10 -6.35 -3.81
CA ASP A 58 2.49 -7.56 -4.34
C ASP A 58 2.69 -7.68 -5.86
N ALA A 59 2.55 -8.87 -6.38
CA ALA A 59 2.90 -9.18 -7.78
C ALA A 59 2.16 -8.32 -8.81
N ALA A 60 0.87 -8.05 -8.58
CA ALA A 60 0.09 -7.23 -9.52
C ALA A 60 0.53 -5.75 -9.48
N ALA A 61 0.77 -5.21 -8.29
CA ALA A 61 1.31 -3.85 -8.13
C ALA A 61 2.71 -3.75 -8.72
N LYS A 62 3.57 -4.73 -8.47
CA LYS A 62 4.93 -4.78 -9.01
C LYS A 62 4.93 -4.69 -10.53
N LYS A 63 4.10 -5.49 -11.19
CA LYS A 63 3.97 -5.49 -12.65
C LYS A 63 3.57 -4.11 -13.18
N TYR A 64 2.59 -3.48 -12.53
CA TYR A 64 2.15 -2.13 -12.90
C TYR A 64 3.25 -1.10 -12.69
N ILE A 65 3.89 -1.11 -11.52
CA ILE A 65 4.99 -0.19 -11.17
C ILE A 65 6.13 -0.28 -12.19
N GLU A 66 6.53 -1.49 -12.54
CA GLU A 66 7.63 -1.72 -13.49
C GLU A 66 7.30 -1.23 -14.91
N SER A 67 6.02 -1.06 -15.23
CA SER A 67 5.58 -0.53 -16.53
C SER A 67 5.59 0.99 -16.61
N LEU A 68 5.68 1.70 -15.49
CA LEU A 68 5.56 3.16 -15.44
C LEU A 68 6.83 3.86 -15.92
N ARG A 69 6.66 4.90 -16.72
CA ARG A 69 7.75 5.74 -17.24
C ARG A 69 7.35 7.21 -17.22
N GLY A 70 8.26 8.05 -16.75
CA GLY A 70 8.09 9.50 -16.78
C GLY A 70 6.91 10.02 -15.96
N ARG A 71 6.51 9.33 -14.90
CA ARG A 71 5.34 9.70 -14.08
C ARG A 71 5.77 10.31 -12.74
N ARG A 72 4.93 11.17 -12.22
CA ARG A 72 5.04 11.66 -10.84
C ARG A 72 4.16 10.77 -9.96
N VAL A 73 4.76 10.18 -8.92
CA VAL A 73 4.11 9.10 -8.15
C VAL A 73 4.25 9.34 -6.65
N PHE A 74 3.12 9.28 -5.96
CA PHE A 74 3.05 9.11 -4.51
C PHE A 74 2.74 7.64 -4.23
N ILE A 75 3.50 7.02 -3.33
CA ILE A 75 3.35 5.60 -2.97
C ILE A 75 2.59 5.51 -1.64
N TYR A 76 1.59 4.65 -1.58
CA TYR A 76 0.94 4.28 -0.33
C TYR A 76 0.76 2.76 -0.27
N GLY A 77 0.54 2.24 0.92
CA GLY A 77 0.31 0.80 1.03
C GLY A 77 -0.10 0.37 2.42
N THR A 78 -0.43 -0.90 2.52
CA THR A 78 -0.83 -1.54 3.78
C THR A 78 0.09 -2.72 4.08
N LEU A 79 0.42 -2.90 5.36
CA LEU A 79 1.20 -4.04 5.82
C LEU A 79 0.64 -4.57 7.14
N GLY A 80 0.86 -5.85 7.40
CA GLY A 80 0.43 -6.48 8.65
C GLY A 80 1.32 -6.14 9.85
N ALA A 81 2.55 -5.68 9.59
CA ALA A 81 3.50 -5.26 10.61
C ALA A 81 3.25 -3.81 11.06
N GLU A 82 3.99 -3.35 12.06
CA GLU A 82 3.92 -1.95 12.49
C GLU A 82 4.48 -1.00 11.44
N PRO A 83 3.74 0.10 11.09
CA PRO A 83 4.15 1.00 10.02
C PRO A 83 5.39 1.84 10.32
N ASP A 84 5.71 2.05 11.58
CA ASP A 84 6.87 2.81 12.05
C ASP A 84 8.09 1.92 12.36
N SER A 85 8.08 0.69 11.86
CA SER A 85 9.16 -0.27 12.07
C SER A 85 10.27 -0.15 11.02
N GLU A 86 11.45 -0.68 11.36
CA GLU A 86 12.55 -0.86 10.40
C GLU A 86 12.14 -1.72 9.20
N HIS A 87 11.30 -2.75 9.45
CA HIS A 87 10.75 -3.59 8.40
C HIS A 87 9.93 -2.77 7.39
N ALA A 88 9.07 -1.86 7.87
CA ALA A 88 8.30 -0.97 6.99
C ALA A 88 9.19 -0.06 6.14
N GLU A 89 10.26 0.47 6.71
CA GLU A 89 11.25 1.29 5.97
C GLU A 89 11.92 0.48 4.86
N LYS A 90 12.28 -0.77 5.12
CA LYS A 90 12.83 -1.68 4.11
C LYS A 90 11.83 -1.99 3.00
N CYS A 91 10.55 -2.18 3.35
CA CYS A 91 9.50 -2.39 2.37
C CYS A 91 9.37 -1.17 1.43
N ILE A 92 9.38 0.04 1.97
CA ILE A 92 9.33 1.27 1.17
C ILE A 92 10.54 1.35 0.23
N ALA A 93 11.74 1.07 0.73
CA ALA A 93 12.94 1.07 -0.08
C ALA A 93 12.87 0.05 -1.23
N ASN A 94 12.36 -1.14 -0.96
CA ASN A 94 12.16 -2.18 -1.97
C ASN A 94 11.15 -1.76 -3.03
N ILE A 95 10.05 -1.11 -2.63
CA ILE A 95 9.04 -0.62 -3.57
C ILE A 95 9.62 0.49 -4.46
N ARG A 96 10.35 1.45 -3.86
CA ARG A 96 11.01 2.53 -4.63
C ARG A 96 11.97 1.97 -5.69
N ALA A 97 12.67 0.89 -5.38
CA ALA A 97 13.62 0.24 -6.29
C ALA A 97 12.96 -0.41 -7.52
N LEU A 98 11.65 -0.65 -7.49
CA LEU A 98 10.89 -1.21 -8.62
C LEU A 98 10.60 -0.19 -9.71
N PHE A 99 10.65 1.10 -9.39
CA PHE A 99 10.33 2.17 -10.34
C PHE A 99 11.52 2.45 -11.27
N ASP A 100 11.21 2.60 -12.55
CA ASP A 100 12.20 3.10 -13.50
C ASP A 100 12.66 4.51 -13.07
N PRO A 101 13.96 4.85 -13.24
CA PRO A 101 14.50 6.16 -12.83
C PRO A 101 13.86 7.36 -13.52
N SER A 102 13.15 7.17 -14.63
CA SER A 102 12.40 8.24 -15.30
C SER A 102 11.23 8.76 -14.48
N ASN A 103 10.78 8.01 -13.47
CA ASN A 103 9.69 8.41 -12.60
C ASN A 103 10.19 9.29 -11.45
N GLU A 104 9.39 10.28 -11.08
CA GLU A 104 9.63 11.11 -9.90
C GLU A 104 8.80 10.58 -8.73
N ILE A 105 9.44 10.10 -7.67
CA ILE A 105 8.76 9.62 -6.47
C ILE A 105 8.60 10.79 -5.50
N LEU A 106 7.35 11.21 -5.29
CA LEU A 106 6.98 12.37 -4.50
C LEU A 106 6.98 12.10 -2.99
N GLY A 107 6.74 10.87 -2.62
CA GLY A 107 6.70 10.43 -1.23
C GLY A 107 6.16 9.02 -1.12
N ALA A 108 6.20 8.47 0.10
CA ALA A 108 5.71 7.13 0.38
C ALA A 108 5.24 7.01 1.83
N ILE A 109 4.15 6.28 2.04
CA ILE A 109 3.64 5.98 3.39
C ILE A 109 3.02 4.58 3.40
N LEU A 110 3.28 3.83 4.47
CA LEU A 110 2.58 2.58 4.75
C LEU A 110 1.75 2.75 6.02
N VAL A 111 0.57 2.14 6.03
CA VAL A 111 -0.29 2.04 7.22
C VAL A 111 -0.59 0.58 7.52
N GLN A 112 -1.00 0.30 8.75
CA GLN A 112 -1.29 -1.06 9.15
C GLN A 112 -2.59 -1.56 8.51
N GLY A 113 -2.61 -2.85 8.14
CA GLY A 113 -3.79 -3.54 7.64
C GLY A 113 -3.95 -4.89 8.33
N ALA A 114 -5.19 -5.30 8.53
CA ALA A 114 -5.50 -6.61 9.11
C ALA A 114 -4.89 -7.73 8.27
N ILE A 115 -4.35 -8.73 8.95
CA ILE A 115 -3.84 -9.94 8.29
C ILE A 115 -5.02 -10.81 7.89
N ASP A 116 -4.95 -11.37 6.68
CA ASP A 116 -5.96 -12.29 6.16
C ASP A 116 -6.18 -13.43 7.16
N PRO A 117 -7.43 -13.66 7.63
CA PRO A 117 -7.74 -14.76 8.54
C PRO A 117 -7.29 -16.14 8.01
N MET A 118 -7.28 -16.35 6.71
CA MET A 118 -6.79 -17.60 6.11
C MET A 118 -5.29 -17.77 6.33
N LEU A 119 -4.51 -16.70 6.29
CA LEU A 119 -3.08 -16.74 6.60
C LEU A 119 -2.85 -17.04 8.07
N ILE A 120 -3.65 -16.46 8.97
CA ILE A 120 -3.57 -16.74 10.41
C ILE A 120 -3.81 -18.23 10.68
N GLU A 121 -4.81 -18.84 10.04
CA GLU A 121 -5.08 -20.27 10.17
C GLU A 121 -3.90 -21.12 9.64
N MET A 122 -3.28 -20.70 8.55
CA MET A 122 -2.08 -21.35 8.03
C MET A 122 -0.91 -21.23 9.01
N PHE A 123 -0.74 -20.07 9.65
CA PHE A 123 0.31 -19.84 10.64
C PHE A 123 0.18 -20.74 11.87
N LYS A 124 -1.04 -21.12 12.26
CA LYS A 124 -1.30 -22.06 13.36
C LYS A 124 -0.70 -23.46 13.13
N SER A 125 -0.51 -23.86 11.88
CA SER A 125 0.08 -25.15 11.50
C SER A 125 1.60 -25.08 11.30
N MET A 126 2.21 -23.91 11.38
CA MET A 126 3.65 -23.74 11.21
C MET A 126 4.44 -24.15 12.45
N PRO A 127 5.69 -24.66 12.29
CA PRO A 127 6.60 -24.88 13.43
C PRO A 127 6.80 -23.59 14.24
N LYS A 128 6.91 -23.73 15.56
CA LYS A 128 7.02 -22.58 16.49
C LYS A 128 8.23 -21.71 16.29
N ASP A 129 9.27 -22.21 15.64
CA ASP A 129 10.48 -21.48 15.30
C ASP A 129 10.34 -20.64 14.01
N ASN A 130 9.25 -20.80 13.27
CA ASN A 130 8.96 -19.96 12.10
C ASN A 130 8.53 -18.56 12.56
N VAL A 131 9.02 -17.51 11.89
CA VAL A 131 8.73 -16.11 12.24
C VAL A 131 7.25 -15.76 12.17
N HIS A 132 6.47 -16.49 11.37
CA HIS A 132 5.02 -16.29 11.23
C HIS A 132 4.17 -17.25 12.05
N ALA A 133 4.81 -18.16 12.80
CA ALA A 133 4.08 -19.14 13.61
C ALA A 133 3.07 -18.47 14.57
N PHE A 134 1.96 -19.15 14.83
CA PHE A 134 0.93 -18.67 15.76
C PHE A 134 1.39 -18.85 17.21
N THR A 135 2.28 -17.95 17.65
CA THR A 135 2.74 -17.85 19.03
C THR A 135 1.89 -16.83 19.77
N GLU A 136 1.97 -16.80 21.12
CA GLU A 136 1.28 -15.80 21.93
C GLU A 136 1.64 -14.37 21.51
N GLU A 137 2.94 -14.11 21.26
CA GLU A 137 3.43 -12.81 20.79
C GLU A 137 2.87 -12.45 19.41
N ASN A 138 2.93 -13.36 18.46
CA ASN A 138 2.41 -13.14 17.11
C ASN A 138 0.88 -13.01 17.09
N ALA A 139 0.17 -13.79 17.91
CA ALA A 139 -1.28 -13.68 18.05
C ALA A 139 -1.70 -12.28 18.54
N ALA A 140 -0.94 -11.70 19.48
CA ALA A 140 -1.18 -10.33 19.94
C ALA A 140 -0.98 -9.29 18.82
N ARG A 141 0.04 -9.47 17.98
CA ARG A 141 0.27 -8.62 16.80
C ARG A 141 -0.86 -8.72 15.79
N TYR A 142 -1.34 -9.93 15.52
CA TYR A 142 -2.45 -10.14 14.58
C TYR A 142 -3.75 -9.51 15.09
N ALA A 143 -4.01 -9.63 16.39
CA ALA A 143 -5.16 -8.99 17.04
C ALA A 143 -5.07 -7.46 17.00
N ALA A 144 -3.89 -6.90 17.23
CA ALA A 144 -3.66 -5.45 17.15
C ALA A 144 -3.87 -4.91 15.72
N ALA A 145 -3.48 -5.68 14.71
CA ALA A 145 -3.68 -5.30 13.30
C ALA A 145 -5.13 -5.43 12.83
N ALA A 146 -5.97 -6.20 13.52
CA ALA A 146 -7.32 -6.57 13.04
C ALA A 146 -8.27 -5.38 12.85
N SER A 147 -8.07 -4.27 13.56
CA SER A 147 -8.88 -3.04 13.43
C SER A 147 -8.33 -2.06 12.38
N HIS A 148 -7.26 -2.40 11.70
CA HIS A 148 -6.62 -1.53 10.70
C HIS A 148 -6.90 -2.00 9.26
N PRO A 149 -6.92 -1.08 8.29
CA PRO A 149 -6.78 0.36 8.47
C PRO A 149 -8.02 0.98 9.12
N ASP A 150 -7.80 2.03 9.89
CA ASP A 150 -8.86 2.80 10.56
C ASP A 150 -8.88 4.26 10.06
N ASP A 151 -9.77 5.07 10.62
CA ASP A 151 -9.93 6.48 10.21
C ASP A 151 -8.65 7.29 10.40
N ALA A 152 -7.87 7.00 11.45
CA ALA A 152 -6.58 7.66 11.68
C ALA A 152 -5.56 7.29 10.58
N ASP A 153 -5.55 6.05 10.14
CA ASP A 153 -4.71 5.60 9.04
C ASP A 153 -5.07 6.30 7.73
N PHE A 154 -6.35 6.40 7.41
CA PHE A 154 -6.80 7.13 6.22
C PHE A 154 -6.39 8.60 6.27
N ALA A 155 -6.55 9.25 7.43
CA ALA A 155 -6.15 10.64 7.61
C ALA A 155 -4.65 10.85 7.40
N GLN A 156 -3.82 9.93 7.85
CA GLN A 156 -2.36 9.99 7.66
C GLN A 156 -1.97 9.88 6.18
N VAL A 157 -2.57 8.94 5.46
CA VAL A 157 -2.30 8.78 4.02
C VAL A 157 -2.75 10.01 3.24
N ILE A 158 -3.94 10.53 3.53
CA ILE A 158 -4.49 11.72 2.88
C ILE A 158 -3.59 12.94 3.12
N ALA A 159 -3.15 13.18 4.36
CA ALA A 159 -2.27 14.28 4.68
C ALA A 159 -0.91 14.18 3.96
N ALA A 160 -0.31 13.00 3.96
CA ALA A 160 0.96 12.75 3.27
C ALA A 160 0.84 12.95 1.75
N ALA A 161 -0.25 12.47 1.15
CA ALA A 161 -0.50 12.63 -0.28
C ALA A 161 -0.71 14.10 -0.66
N LYS A 162 -1.49 14.84 0.11
CA LYS A 162 -1.72 16.28 -0.13
C LYS A 162 -0.43 17.09 -0.06
N GLU A 163 0.43 16.79 0.89
CA GLU A 163 1.75 17.40 1.01
C GLU A 163 2.63 17.09 -0.20
N ALA A 164 2.69 15.82 -0.59
CA ALA A 164 3.53 15.35 -1.69
C ALA A 164 3.08 15.90 -3.06
N LEU A 165 1.76 16.03 -3.25
CA LEU A 165 1.17 16.47 -4.53
C LEU A 165 1.01 18.00 -4.65
N ALA A 166 1.31 18.73 -3.60
CA ALA A 166 1.19 20.18 -3.57
C ALA A 166 2.10 20.91 -4.57
#